data_ceacd89f6d6a26737e81adf8f133c099
#
_entry.id   ceacd89f6d6a26737e81adf8f133c099
#
_cell.length_a   1.000
_cell.length_b   1.000
_cell.length_c   1.000
_cell.angle_alpha   90.00
_cell.angle_beta   90.00
_cell.angle_gamma   90.00
#
_symmetry.space_group_name_H-M   'P 1'
#
loop_
_entity.id
_entity.type
_entity.pdbx_description
1 polymer ?
#
loop_
_entity_poly.entity_id
_entity_poly.type
_entity_poly.pdbx_seq_one_letter_code
_entity_poly.pdbx_strand_id
1 'polypeptide(L)'
;GELIYKLLDAKDDERLKQLVEEHDAELDYEFFQTLTAAIETARADGKDDLAQHLLALRTRLLDLSTVGKREAAQRKVIESLGEKVTREDLLQKMIECEDKDQLQTYVALGRPLMDYTFFLALAEKINAAQAEGKIEEAQRLTDLRARILELQAKYDAEVAIALQRAADLLREILQSQDRKATARKHLREIDDTFFAILSANIAQAEEKGQKEIADDLRQVGDLILELLHESAPPEIRLINQLMKAKYPKGTKKILEKNATQVTAELIEVMDFMTANLKRDGHEEAAQRLSKIRIQAAEMISKR
;
A
#
# COMPACT_ATOMS: atom_id res chain seq x y z
N GLY A 1 0.75 -3.20 22.33
CA GLY A 1 -0.23 -2.86 23.39
C GLY A 1 0.26 -1.83 24.37
N GLU A 2 1.45 -1.95 24.96
CA GLU A 2 1.94 -1.10 26.05
C GLU A 2 2.09 0.37 25.63
N LEU A 3 2.61 0.63 24.44
CA LEU A 3 2.77 1.99 23.90
C LEU A 3 1.40 2.69 23.68
N ILE A 4 0.37 1.97 23.24
CA ILE A 4 -0.98 2.54 23.07
C ILE A 4 -1.52 3.08 24.41
N TYR A 5 -1.36 2.32 25.49
CA TYR A 5 -1.80 2.79 26.83
C TYR A 5 -0.99 4.00 27.29
N LYS A 6 0.33 4.00 27.07
CA LYS A 6 1.20 5.14 27.42
C LYS A 6 0.80 6.42 26.68
N LEU A 7 0.43 6.31 25.41
CA LEU A 7 -0.04 7.43 24.60
C LEU A 7 -1.46 7.87 24.99
N LEU A 8 -2.33 6.94 25.36
CA LEU A 8 -3.69 7.23 25.80
C LEU A 8 -3.72 7.97 27.14
N ASP A 9 -2.78 7.65 28.03
CA ASP A 9 -2.63 8.27 29.36
C ASP A 9 -1.93 9.64 29.32
N ALA A 10 -1.56 10.15 28.14
CA ALA A 10 -0.97 11.48 28.02
C ALA A 10 -1.94 12.55 28.54
N LYS A 11 -1.51 13.32 29.57
CA LYS A 11 -2.36 14.26 30.27
C LYS A 11 -2.78 15.48 29.48
N ASP A 12 -1.97 15.86 28.49
CA ASP A 12 -2.15 17.02 27.63
C ASP A 12 -1.46 16.84 26.27
N ASP A 13 -1.70 17.77 25.36
CA ASP A 13 -1.17 17.77 24.01
C ASP A 13 0.36 17.86 23.96
N GLU A 14 0.97 18.59 24.87
CA GLU A 14 2.42 18.76 24.93
C GLU A 14 3.09 17.43 25.31
N ARG A 15 2.54 16.72 26.30
CA ARG A 15 3.04 15.40 26.69
C ARG A 15 2.84 14.36 25.60
N LEU A 16 1.70 14.39 24.88
CA LEU A 16 1.48 13.52 23.75
C LEU A 16 2.50 13.77 22.64
N LYS A 17 2.79 15.03 22.32
CA LYS A 17 3.78 15.42 21.31
C LYS A 17 5.18 14.93 21.66
N GLN A 18 5.60 15.08 22.92
CA GLN A 18 6.87 14.55 23.41
C GLN A 18 6.94 13.03 23.26
N LEU A 19 5.89 12.31 23.65
CA LEU A 19 5.83 10.85 23.52
C LEU A 19 5.88 10.40 22.05
N VAL A 20 5.24 11.14 21.15
CA VAL A 20 5.34 10.89 19.70
C VAL A 20 6.77 11.08 19.22
N GLU A 21 7.44 12.16 19.61
CA GLU A 21 8.85 12.41 19.24
C GLU A 21 9.79 11.32 19.80
N GLU A 22 9.58 10.88 21.06
CA GLU A 22 10.35 9.81 21.71
C GLU A 22 10.19 8.45 21.04
N HIS A 23 8.99 8.16 20.51
CA HIS A 23 8.60 6.85 19.98
C HIS A 23 8.25 6.86 18.47
N ASP A 24 8.62 7.91 17.73
CA ASP A 24 8.22 8.08 16.32
C ASP A 24 8.56 6.88 15.43
N ALA A 25 9.71 6.24 15.67
CA ALA A 25 10.12 5.04 14.96
C ALA A 25 9.24 3.80 15.23
N GLU A 26 8.52 3.78 16.35
CA GLU A 26 7.59 2.70 16.73
C GLU A 26 6.16 2.97 16.22
N LEU A 27 5.86 4.22 15.80
CA LEU A 27 4.58 4.63 15.23
C LEU A 27 4.53 4.32 13.73
N ASP A 28 4.83 3.09 13.37
CA ASP A 28 4.83 2.58 12.02
C ASP A 28 3.44 2.09 11.56
N TYR A 29 3.38 1.55 10.37
CA TYR A 29 2.14 1.02 9.79
C TYR A 29 1.51 -0.10 10.65
N GLU A 30 2.34 -1.01 11.20
CA GLU A 30 1.89 -2.11 12.05
C GLU A 30 1.27 -1.58 13.37
N PHE A 31 1.87 -0.54 13.94
CA PHE A 31 1.30 0.16 15.10
C PHE A 31 -0.10 0.71 14.80
N PHE A 32 -0.27 1.42 13.67
CA PHE A 32 -1.57 1.99 13.30
C PHE A 32 -2.61 0.91 12.96
N GLN A 33 -2.21 -0.23 12.40
CA GLN A 33 -3.09 -1.39 12.23
C GLN A 33 -3.54 -1.95 13.59
N THR A 34 -2.61 -2.12 14.53
CA THR A 34 -2.91 -2.60 15.89
C THR A 34 -3.86 -1.65 16.61
N LEU A 35 -3.65 -0.34 16.47
CA LEU A 35 -4.54 0.67 17.05
C LEU A 35 -5.95 0.63 16.44
N THR A 36 -6.04 0.42 15.13
CA THR A 36 -7.31 0.26 14.42
C THR A 36 -8.06 -0.99 14.91
N ALA A 37 -7.37 -2.12 15.04
CA ALA A 37 -7.94 -3.35 15.59
C ALA A 37 -8.43 -3.18 17.04
N ALA A 38 -7.72 -2.41 17.85
CA ALA A 38 -8.15 -2.09 19.22
C ALA A 38 -9.43 -1.24 19.24
N ILE A 39 -9.59 -0.29 18.32
CA ILE A 39 -10.82 0.51 18.15
C ILE A 39 -12.00 -0.41 17.78
N GLU A 40 -11.82 -1.31 16.82
CA GLU A 40 -12.85 -2.23 16.38
C GLU A 40 -13.26 -3.21 17.48
N THR A 41 -12.28 -3.74 18.22
CA THR A 41 -12.53 -4.60 19.41
C THR A 41 -13.32 -3.86 20.48
N ALA A 42 -12.96 -2.61 20.78
CA ALA A 42 -13.69 -1.82 21.78
C ALA A 42 -15.15 -1.57 21.36
N ARG A 43 -15.40 -1.33 20.07
CA ARG A 43 -16.77 -1.21 19.51
C ARG A 43 -17.55 -2.51 19.62
N ALA A 44 -16.94 -3.63 19.22
CA ALA A 44 -17.57 -4.96 19.31
C ALA A 44 -17.94 -5.34 20.75
N ASP A 45 -17.11 -4.93 21.73
CA ASP A 45 -17.35 -5.12 23.16
C ASP A 45 -18.37 -4.15 23.77
N GLY A 46 -18.94 -3.21 22.98
CA GLY A 46 -19.86 -2.17 23.46
C GLY A 46 -19.19 -1.11 24.34
N LYS A 47 -17.86 -0.96 24.25
CA LYS A 47 -17.07 0.05 25.00
C LYS A 47 -16.89 1.32 24.15
N ASP A 48 -18.02 1.96 23.79
CA ASP A 48 -18.04 3.09 22.86
C ASP A 48 -17.17 4.25 23.28
N ASP A 49 -17.13 4.58 24.58
CA ASP A 49 -16.27 5.64 25.11
C ASP A 49 -14.78 5.34 24.85
N LEU A 50 -14.34 4.11 25.08
CA LEU A 50 -12.96 3.70 24.81
C LEU A 50 -12.67 3.75 23.32
N ALA A 51 -13.59 3.28 22.48
CA ALA A 51 -13.43 3.33 21.03
C ALA A 51 -13.29 4.77 20.51
N GLN A 52 -14.07 5.71 21.06
CA GLN A 52 -13.97 7.14 20.74
C GLN A 52 -12.63 7.73 21.18
N HIS A 53 -12.15 7.42 22.38
CA HIS A 53 -10.85 7.89 22.87
C HIS A 53 -9.68 7.35 22.02
N LEU A 54 -9.72 6.07 21.65
CA LEU A 54 -8.72 5.47 20.77
C LEU A 54 -8.76 6.06 19.35
N LEU A 55 -9.94 6.37 18.83
CA LEU A 55 -10.10 7.03 17.52
C LEU A 55 -9.55 8.46 17.54
N ALA A 56 -9.85 9.23 18.61
CA ALA A 56 -9.30 10.57 18.79
C ALA A 56 -7.76 10.53 18.90
N LEU A 57 -7.23 9.58 19.67
CA LEU A 57 -5.79 9.35 19.77
C LEU A 57 -5.19 9.04 18.39
N ARG A 58 -5.78 8.12 17.62
CA ARG A 58 -5.31 7.76 16.27
C ARG A 58 -5.23 8.98 15.35
N THR A 59 -6.26 9.82 15.37
CA THR A 59 -6.29 11.05 14.57
C THR A 59 -5.13 11.98 14.95
N ARG A 60 -4.92 12.21 16.24
CA ARG A 60 -3.83 13.07 16.74
C ARG A 60 -2.44 12.50 16.42
N LEU A 61 -2.28 11.18 16.53
CA LEU A 61 -1.01 10.52 16.18
C LEU A 61 -0.71 10.64 14.69
N LEU A 62 -1.70 10.55 13.81
CA LEU A 62 -1.52 10.78 12.37
C LEU A 62 -1.10 12.23 12.05
N ASP A 63 -1.57 13.20 12.82
CA ASP A 63 -1.17 14.60 12.64
C ASP A 63 0.26 14.88 13.14
N LEU A 64 0.71 14.16 14.16
CA LEU A 64 1.97 14.41 14.85
C LEU A 64 3.12 13.54 14.34
N SER A 65 2.87 12.26 14.03
CA SER A 65 3.90 11.29 13.62
C SER A 65 4.45 11.54 12.22
N THR A 66 5.69 11.07 11.99
CA THR A 66 6.33 11.11 10.66
C THR A 66 5.53 10.29 9.64
N VAL A 67 5.02 9.12 10.01
CA VAL A 67 4.19 8.27 9.13
C VAL A 67 2.92 8.98 8.71
N GLY A 68 2.19 9.57 9.66
CA GLY A 68 0.94 10.26 9.36
C GLY A 68 1.15 11.51 8.49
N LYS A 69 2.20 12.29 8.74
CA LYS A 69 2.59 13.43 7.89
C LYS A 69 2.91 13.00 6.46
N ARG A 70 3.63 11.88 6.29
CA ARG A 70 3.91 11.32 4.96
C ARG A 70 2.66 10.86 4.24
N GLU A 71 1.74 10.17 4.93
CA GLU A 71 0.46 9.77 4.35
C GLU A 71 -0.39 10.98 3.93
N ALA A 72 -0.44 12.02 4.75
CA ALA A 72 -1.14 13.27 4.41
C ALA A 72 -0.52 13.97 3.21
N ALA A 73 0.82 14.05 3.15
CA ALA A 73 1.56 14.60 2.01
C ALA A 73 1.28 13.79 0.73
N GLN A 74 1.34 12.46 0.81
CA GLN A 74 1.07 11.56 -0.31
C GLN A 74 -0.35 11.76 -0.85
N ARG A 75 -1.35 11.85 0.03
CA ARG A 75 -2.74 12.07 -0.36
C ARG A 75 -2.90 13.40 -1.10
N LYS A 76 -2.34 14.50 -0.57
CA LYS A 76 -2.35 15.82 -1.21
C LYS A 76 -1.71 15.80 -2.60
N VAL A 77 -0.59 15.10 -2.74
CA VAL A 77 0.11 14.98 -4.02
C VAL A 77 -0.74 14.19 -5.03
N ILE A 78 -1.30 13.05 -4.63
CA ILE A 78 -2.18 12.25 -5.50
C ILE A 78 -3.39 13.08 -5.97
N GLU A 79 -4.06 13.77 -5.05
CA GLU A 79 -5.18 14.65 -5.38
C GLU A 79 -4.78 15.79 -6.34
N SER A 80 -3.57 16.35 -6.16
CA SER A 80 -3.07 17.44 -6.98
C SER A 80 -2.64 17.01 -8.38
N LEU A 81 -2.09 15.80 -8.54
CA LEU A 81 -1.63 15.30 -9.83
C LEU A 81 -2.80 14.95 -10.76
N GLY A 82 -3.91 14.42 -10.22
CA GLY A 82 -5.04 13.96 -11.02
C GLY A 82 -4.68 12.79 -11.96
N GLU A 83 -5.61 12.47 -12.89
CA GLU A 83 -5.44 11.31 -13.79
C GLU A 83 -4.51 11.57 -14.99
N LYS A 84 -4.32 12.82 -15.39
CA LYS A 84 -3.57 13.20 -16.61
C LYS A 84 -2.62 14.36 -16.31
N VAL A 85 -1.56 14.05 -15.58
CA VAL A 85 -0.51 15.04 -15.29
C VAL A 85 0.49 15.12 -16.46
N THR A 86 0.85 16.33 -16.89
CA THR A 86 1.92 16.56 -17.85
C THR A 86 3.27 16.80 -17.14
N ARG A 87 4.37 16.82 -17.92
CA ARG A 87 5.69 17.21 -17.39
C ARG A 87 5.70 18.62 -16.85
N GLU A 88 5.06 19.51 -17.56
CA GLU A 88 4.94 20.94 -17.23
C GLU A 88 4.15 21.13 -15.92
N ASP A 89 3.05 20.42 -15.77
CA ASP A 89 2.25 20.42 -14.54
C ASP A 89 3.05 19.89 -13.35
N LEU A 90 3.73 18.77 -13.54
CA LEU A 90 4.59 18.19 -12.50
C LEU A 90 5.70 19.15 -12.08
N LEU A 91 6.41 19.75 -13.06
CA LEU A 91 7.47 20.72 -12.80
C LEU A 91 6.95 21.95 -12.05
N GLN A 92 5.80 22.48 -12.46
CA GLN A 92 5.21 23.64 -11.81
C GLN A 92 4.83 23.33 -10.35
N LYS A 93 4.20 22.18 -10.10
CA LYS A 93 3.85 21.74 -8.74
C LYS A 93 5.07 21.55 -7.85
N MET A 94 6.16 21.00 -8.39
CA MET A 94 7.41 20.87 -7.65
C MET A 94 8.05 22.23 -7.35
N ILE A 95 7.99 23.20 -8.26
CA ILE A 95 8.48 24.57 -8.06
C ILE A 95 7.71 25.30 -6.95
N GLU A 96 6.40 25.07 -6.87
CA GLU A 96 5.52 25.66 -5.87
C GLU A 96 5.51 24.91 -4.53
N CYS A 97 6.12 23.72 -4.50
CA CYS A 97 6.13 22.85 -3.32
C CYS A 97 7.17 23.32 -2.31
N GLU A 98 6.73 23.69 -1.10
CA GLU A 98 7.60 24.04 0.03
C GLU A 98 7.80 22.86 1.00
N ASP A 99 6.91 21.88 0.95
CA ASP A 99 6.90 20.72 1.84
C ASP A 99 7.83 19.62 1.33
N LYS A 100 8.76 19.18 2.17
CA LYS A 100 9.77 18.17 1.81
C LYS A 100 9.18 16.80 1.57
N ASP A 101 8.14 16.42 2.32
CA ASP A 101 7.49 15.11 2.18
C ASP A 101 6.63 15.07 0.91
N GLN A 102 5.96 16.19 0.57
CA GLN A 102 5.27 16.33 -0.70
C GLN A 102 6.24 16.28 -1.88
N LEU A 103 7.38 16.98 -1.81
CA LEU A 103 8.40 16.94 -2.87
C LEU A 103 8.92 15.50 -3.08
N GLN A 104 9.20 14.77 -2.02
CA GLN A 104 9.62 13.37 -2.10
C GLN A 104 8.54 12.52 -2.79
N THR A 105 7.27 12.76 -2.48
CA THR A 105 6.14 12.05 -3.11
C THR A 105 5.99 12.42 -4.59
N TYR A 106 6.15 13.71 -4.96
CA TYR A 106 6.17 14.13 -6.36
C TYR A 106 7.28 13.44 -7.15
N VAL A 107 8.47 13.30 -6.55
CA VAL A 107 9.58 12.57 -7.20
C VAL A 107 9.24 11.10 -7.39
N ALA A 108 8.69 10.42 -6.37
CA ALA A 108 8.37 9.00 -6.44
C ALA A 108 7.28 8.73 -7.49
N LEU A 109 6.18 9.47 -7.49
CA LEU A 109 5.05 9.28 -8.40
C LEU A 109 5.30 9.87 -9.80
N GLY A 110 6.03 10.97 -9.89
CA GLY A 110 6.34 11.65 -11.16
C GLY A 110 7.55 11.08 -11.91
N ARG A 111 8.22 10.05 -11.34
CA ARG A 111 9.46 9.47 -11.90
C ARG A 111 9.42 9.19 -13.41
N PRO A 112 8.33 8.62 -13.97
CA PRO A 112 8.25 8.35 -15.42
C PRO A 112 8.25 9.61 -16.30
N LEU A 113 7.87 10.77 -15.76
CA LEU A 113 7.83 12.05 -16.46
C LEU A 113 9.13 12.86 -16.32
N MET A 114 10.03 12.44 -15.42
CA MET A 114 11.27 13.16 -15.08
C MET A 114 12.44 12.72 -15.96
N ASP A 115 12.27 12.87 -17.26
CA ASP A 115 13.27 12.58 -18.28
C ASP A 115 14.15 13.81 -18.61
N TYR A 116 14.97 13.71 -19.65
CA TYR A 116 15.83 14.79 -20.13
C TYR A 116 15.05 16.09 -20.37
N THR A 117 13.85 15.98 -21.00
CA THR A 117 13.02 17.15 -21.34
C THR A 117 12.52 17.87 -20.08
N PHE A 118 12.18 17.14 -19.02
CA PHE A 118 11.84 17.72 -17.71
C PHE A 118 12.98 18.57 -17.15
N PHE A 119 14.20 18.03 -17.12
CA PHE A 119 15.36 18.76 -16.59
C PHE A 119 15.80 19.89 -17.50
N LEU A 120 15.59 19.80 -18.81
CA LEU A 120 15.83 20.89 -19.74
C LEU A 120 14.89 22.06 -19.44
N ALA A 121 13.61 21.83 -19.25
CA ALA A 121 12.63 22.85 -18.89
C ALA A 121 12.97 23.55 -17.54
N LEU A 122 13.44 22.78 -16.55
CA LEU A 122 13.90 23.35 -15.29
C LEU A 122 15.17 24.19 -15.47
N ALA A 123 16.13 23.75 -16.32
CA ALA A 123 17.32 24.53 -16.62
C ALA A 123 16.99 25.83 -17.36
N GLU A 124 16.03 25.83 -18.27
CA GLU A 124 15.55 27.04 -18.95
C GLU A 124 14.97 28.06 -17.97
N LYS A 125 14.18 27.60 -16.98
CA LYS A 125 13.65 28.48 -15.92
C LYS A 125 14.76 29.07 -15.05
N ILE A 126 15.80 28.30 -14.71
CA ILE A 126 16.97 28.79 -13.97
C ILE A 126 17.69 29.89 -14.78
N ASN A 127 17.95 29.63 -16.07
CA ASN A 127 18.63 30.57 -16.95
C ASN A 127 17.82 31.86 -17.15
N ALA A 128 16.49 31.76 -17.30
CA ALA A 128 15.61 32.90 -17.39
C ALA A 128 15.65 33.77 -16.13
N ALA A 129 15.58 33.17 -14.94
CA ALA A 129 15.68 33.89 -13.67
C ALA A 129 17.05 34.60 -13.53
N GLN A 130 18.15 33.96 -13.95
CA GLN A 130 19.47 34.56 -13.99
C GLN A 130 19.54 35.78 -14.94
N ALA A 131 19.00 35.63 -16.16
CA ALA A 131 18.98 36.70 -17.16
C ALA A 131 18.16 37.91 -16.72
N GLU A 132 17.10 37.69 -15.93
CA GLU A 132 16.26 38.73 -15.35
C GLU A 132 16.86 39.35 -14.05
N GLY A 133 18.01 38.87 -13.58
CA GLY A 133 18.64 39.32 -12.35
C GLY A 133 17.95 38.85 -11.07
N LYS A 134 17.05 37.87 -11.15
CA LYS A 134 16.35 37.23 -10.02
C LYS A 134 17.22 36.17 -9.36
N ILE A 135 18.27 36.64 -8.69
CA ILE A 135 19.36 35.77 -8.16
C ILE A 135 18.82 34.77 -7.14
N GLU A 136 17.96 35.19 -6.21
CA GLU A 136 17.39 34.31 -5.17
C GLU A 136 16.50 33.21 -5.79
N GLU A 137 15.70 33.56 -6.80
CA GLU A 137 14.87 32.57 -7.50
C GLU A 137 15.72 31.58 -8.29
N ALA A 138 16.74 32.05 -9.01
CA ALA A 138 17.67 31.17 -9.72
C ALA A 138 18.38 30.21 -8.77
N GLN A 139 18.79 30.66 -7.59
CA GLN A 139 19.41 29.82 -6.57
C GLN A 139 18.41 28.79 -6.05
N ARG A 140 17.18 29.20 -5.68
CA ARG A 140 16.12 28.31 -5.22
C ARG A 140 15.80 27.20 -6.23
N LEU A 141 15.70 27.53 -7.51
CA LEU A 141 15.46 26.55 -8.58
C LEU A 141 16.67 25.61 -8.77
N THR A 142 17.88 26.11 -8.59
CA THR A 142 19.11 25.31 -8.64
C THR A 142 19.15 24.31 -7.48
N ASP A 143 18.82 24.75 -6.27
CA ASP A 143 18.74 23.89 -5.08
C ASP A 143 17.63 22.86 -5.21
N LEU A 144 16.45 23.25 -5.74
CA LEU A 144 15.36 22.34 -6.07
C LEU A 144 15.84 21.25 -7.05
N ARG A 145 16.53 21.62 -8.14
CA ARG A 145 17.08 20.63 -9.09
C ARG A 145 18.02 19.66 -8.42
N ALA A 146 18.94 20.15 -7.59
CA ALA A 146 19.85 19.29 -6.85
C ALA A 146 19.12 18.33 -5.92
N ARG A 147 18.09 18.81 -5.23
CA ARG A 147 17.27 18.00 -4.34
C ARG A 147 16.44 16.95 -5.08
N ILE A 148 15.86 17.30 -6.23
CA ILE A 148 15.12 16.34 -7.08
C ILE A 148 16.07 15.23 -7.54
N LEU A 149 17.27 15.55 -8.01
CA LEU A 149 18.26 14.56 -8.46
C LEU A 149 18.72 13.64 -7.32
N GLU A 150 18.93 14.18 -6.12
CA GLU A 150 19.26 13.39 -4.93
C GLU A 150 18.13 12.41 -4.57
N LEU A 151 16.88 12.89 -4.56
CA LEU A 151 15.72 12.05 -4.27
C LEU A 151 15.51 10.96 -5.34
N GLN A 152 15.72 11.29 -6.62
CA GLN A 152 15.69 10.30 -7.69
C GLN A 152 16.74 9.21 -7.49
N ALA A 153 17.98 9.60 -7.23
CA ALA A 153 19.07 8.64 -7.03
C ALA A 153 18.80 7.72 -5.84
N LYS A 154 18.27 8.28 -4.74
CA LYS A 154 17.84 7.50 -3.58
C LYS A 154 16.73 6.52 -3.92
N TYR A 155 15.69 6.98 -4.59
CA TYR A 155 14.57 6.15 -5.01
C TYR A 155 15.01 5.02 -5.96
N ASP A 156 15.83 5.34 -6.97
CA ASP A 156 16.34 4.35 -7.92
C ASP A 156 17.21 3.29 -7.20
N ALA A 157 17.99 3.69 -6.20
CA ALA A 157 18.76 2.76 -5.37
C ALA A 157 17.87 1.85 -4.50
N GLU A 158 16.83 2.40 -3.90
CA GLU A 158 15.86 1.63 -3.11
C GLU A 158 15.11 0.60 -3.97
N VAL A 159 14.69 1.00 -5.17
CA VAL A 159 14.05 0.10 -6.15
C VAL A 159 15.02 -1.00 -6.60
N ALA A 160 16.26 -0.65 -6.90
CA ALA A 160 17.27 -1.64 -7.30
C ALA A 160 17.54 -2.67 -6.20
N ILE A 161 17.59 -2.25 -4.93
CA ILE A 161 17.73 -3.14 -3.78
C ILE A 161 16.51 -4.05 -3.63
N ALA A 162 15.28 -3.51 -3.79
CA ALA A 162 14.06 -4.30 -3.70
C ALA A 162 14.00 -5.36 -4.82
N LEU A 163 14.31 -4.98 -6.05
CA LEU A 163 14.39 -5.92 -7.18
C LEU A 163 15.44 -7.00 -6.96
N GLN A 164 16.61 -6.63 -6.44
CA GLN A 164 17.68 -7.61 -6.14
C GLN A 164 17.24 -8.61 -5.08
N ARG A 165 16.62 -8.13 -3.98
CA ARG A 165 16.09 -9.01 -2.92
C ARG A 165 15.04 -9.97 -3.46
N ALA A 166 14.10 -9.49 -4.26
CA ALA A 166 13.08 -10.32 -4.88
C ALA A 166 13.68 -11.38 -5.81
N ALA A 167 14.69 -11.02 -6.61
CA ALA A 167 15.39 -11.96 -7.49
C ALA A 167 16.18 -13.01 -6.70
N ASP A 168 16.83 -12.62 -5.61
CA ASP A 168 17.58 -13.53 -4.75
C ASP A 168 16.64 -14.50 -4.03
N LEU A 169 15.50 -14.01 -3.53
CA LEU A 169 14.47 -14.85 -2.92
C LEU A 169 13.89 -15.86 -3.94
N LEU A 170 13.58 -15.43 -5.15
CA LEU A 170 13.11 -16.33 -6.22
C LEU A 170 14.15 -17.43 -6.50
N ARG A 171 15.43 -17.06 -6.57
CA ARG A 171 16.55 -18.02 -6.77
C ARG A 171 16.65 -19.00 -5.60
N GLU A 172 16.55 -18.52 -4.35
CA GLU A 172 16.57 -19.36 -3.14
C GLU A 172 15.44 -20.40 -3.20
N ILE A 173 14.21 -19.96 -3.53
CA ILE A 173 13.06 -20.87 -3.65
C ILE A 173 13.29 -21.92 -4.76
N LEU A 174 13.75 -21.50 -5.93
CA LEU A 174 13.99 -22.39 -7.08
C LEU A 174 15.09 -23.46 -6.78
N GLN A 175 16.12 -23.08 -6.04
CA GLN A 175 17.24 -23.97 -5.69
C GLN A 175 16.98 -24.84 -4.46
N SER A 176 15.91 -24.56 -3.71
CA SER A 176 15.58 -25.30 -2.50
C SER A 176 15.09 -26.72 -2.80
N GLN A 177 15.51 -27.69 -1.97
CA GLN A 177 14.96 -29.06 -2.00
C GLN A 177 13.51 -29.11 -1.51
N ASP A 178 13.12 -28.21 -0.59
CA ASP A 178 11.74 -28.04 -0.12
C ASP A 178 11.29 -26.57 -0.40
N ARG A 179 10.83 -26.36 -1.61
CA ARG A 179 10.34 -25.04 -2.07
C ARG A 179 9.19 -24.52 -1.21
N LYS A 180 8.31 -25.44 -0.74
CA LYS A 180 7.15 -25.04 0.08
C LYS A 180 7.59 -24.54 1.45
N ALA A 181 8.52 -25.21 2.10
CA ALA A 181 9.06 -24.76 3.38
C ALA A 181 9.81 -23.43 3.25
N THR A 182 10.64 -23.28 2.21
CA THR A 182 11.39 -22.05 1.95
C THR A 182 10.45 -20.87 1.65
N ALA A 183 9.49 -21.04 0.76
CA ALA A 183 8.50 -20.00 0.46
C ALA A 183 7.67 -19.61 1.71
N ARG A 184 7.28 -20.59 2.54
CA ARG A 184 6.54 -20.32 3.79
C ARG A 184 7.35 -19.50 4.78
N LYS A 185 8.64 -19.77 4.92
CA LYS A 185 9.56 -19.02 5.78
C LYS A 185 9.64 -17.54 5.39
N HIS A 186 9.65 -17.27 4.08
CA HIS A 186 9.80 -15.93 3.51
C HIS A 186 8.47 -15.30 3.03
N LEU A 187 7.31 -15.83 3.45
CA LEU A 187 6.01 -15.41 2.92
C LEU A 187 5.71 -13.93 3.12
N ARG A 188 6.25 -13.32 4.17
CA ARG A 188 6.11 -11.87 4.44
C ARG A 188 6.98 -10.97 3.54
N GLU A 189 7.98 -11.55 2.90
CA GLU A 189 8.90 -10.86 1.97
C GLU A 189 8.42 -10.95 0.52
N ILE A 190 7.38 -11.77 0.27
CA ILE A 190 6.78 -11.95 -1.04
C ILE A 190 5.73 -10.87 -1.25
N ASP A 191 6.08 -9.88 -2.05
CA ASP A 191 5.28 -8.70 -2.38
C ASP A 191 5.07 -8.55 -3.90
N ASP A 192 4.51 -7.43 -4.32
CA ASP A 192 4.29 -7.13 -5.74
C ASP A 192 5.59 -7.10 -6.55
N THR A 193 6.71 -6.71 -5.93
CA THR A 193 8.04 -6.71 -6.57
C THR A 193 8.48 -8.14 -6.89
N PHE A 194 8.26 -9.07 -5.97
CA PHE A 194 8.54 -10.49 -6.21
C PHE A 194 7.71 -11.03 -7.37
N PHE A 195 6.40 -10.74 -7.42
CA PHE A 195 5.54 -11.19 -8.52
C PHE A 195 5.90 -10.53 -9.85
N ALA A 196 6.34 -9.28 -9.84
CA ALA A 196 6.84 -8.60 -11.04
C ALA A 196 8.11 -9.30 -11.59
N ILE A 197 9.07 -9.64 -10.72
CA ILE A 197 10.28 -10.40 -11.11
C ILE A 197 9.91 -11.79 -11.61
N LEU A 198 9.02 -12.52 -10.93
CA LEU A 198 8.55 -13.83 -11.37
C LEU A 198 7.92 -13.77 -12.76
N SER A 199 7.00 -12.81 -12.97
CA SER A 199 6.31 -12.62 -14.25
C SER A 199 7.28 -12.25 -15.39
N ALA A 200 8.25 -11.37 -15.12
CA ALA A 200 9.27 -10.98 -16.07
C ALA A 200 10.15 -12.18 -16.48
N ASN A 201 10.53 -13.03 -15.51
CA ASN A 201 11.31 -14.24 -15.80
C ASN A 201 10.51 -15.28 -16.60
N ILE A 202 9.20 -15.44 -16.32
CA ILE A 202 8.31 -16.32 -17.13
C ILE A 202 8.26 -15.80 -18.57
N ALA A 203 7.98 -14.52 -18.77
CA ALA A 203 7.91 -13.92 -20.11
C ALA A 203 9.23 -14.07 -20.87
N GLN A 204 10.36 -13.86 -20.22
CA GLN A 204 11.68 -14.03 -20.83
C GLN A 204 11.96 -15.50 -21.21
N ALA A 205 11.57 -16.47 -20.38
CA ALA A 205 11.72 -17.89 -20.68
C ALA A 205 10.84 -18.30 -21.89
N GLU A 206 9.62 -17.78 -21.96
CA GLU A 206 8.72 -18.00 -23.10
C GLU A 206 9.28 -17.42 -24.41
N GLU A 207 9.77 -16.18 -24.38
CA GLU A 207 10.38 -15.53 -25.55
C GLU A 207 11.59 -16.33 -26.07
N LYS A 208 12.36 -16.92 -25.16
CA LYS A 208 13.50 -17.78 -25.51
C LYS A 208 13.11 -19.23 -25.86
N GLY A 209 11.83 -19.58 -25.84
CA GLY A 209 11.35 -20.94 -26.10
C GLY A 209 11.68 -21.97 -25.01
N GLN A 210 12.08 -21.52 -23.82
CA GLN A 210 12.46 -22.33 -22.66
C GLN A 210 11.23 -22.77 -21.87
N LYS A 211 10.40 -23.61 -22.44
CA LYS A 211 9.09 -23.98 -21.87
C LYS A 211 9.20 -24.61 -20.47
N GLU A 212 10.18 -25.50 -20.28
CA GLU A 212 10.38 -26.18 -18.97
C GLU A 212 10.69 -25.17 -17.86
N ILE A 213 11.50 -24.13 -18.17
CA ILE A 213 11.81 -23.07 -17.20
C ILE A 213 10.58 -22.22 -16.92
N ALA A 214 9.81 -21.85 -17.95
CA ALA A 214 8.58 -21.09 -17.79
C ALA A 214 7.56 -21.87 -16.94
N ASP A 215 7.41 -23.16 -17.15
CA ASP A 215 6.49 -24.01 -16.38
C ASP A 215 6.96 -24.20 -14.94
N ASP A 216 8.26 -24.34 -14.68
CA ASP A 216 8.83 -24.41 -13.33
C ASP A 216 8.59 -23.10 -12.54
N LEU A 217 8.79 -21.95 -13.17
CA LEU A 217 8.49 -20.64 -12.60
C LEU A 217 7.00 -20.47 -12.29
N ARG A 218 6.10 -20.92 -13.17
CA ARG A 218 4.65 -20.93 -12.89
C ARG A 218 4.28 -21.79 -11.69
N GLN A 219 4.89 -22.96 -11.57
CA GLN A 219 4.69 -23.84 -10.39
C GLN A 219 5.10 -23.14 -9.10
N VAL A 220 6.18 -22.35 -9.11
CA VAL A 220 6.55 -21.52 -7.95
C VAL A 220 5.48 -20.46 -7.66
N GLY A 221 4.96 -19.81 -8.69
CA GLY A 221 3.86 -18.85 -8.54
C GLY A 221 2.61 -19.47 -7.92
N ASP A 222 2.18 -20.61 -8.44
CA ASP A 222 1.02 -21.36 -7.93
C ASP A 222 1.21 -21.80 -6.48
N LEU A 223 2.41 -22.30 -6.13
CA LEU A 223 2.78 -22.66 -4.78
C LEU A 223 2.68 -21.49 -3.80
N ILE A 224 3.18 -20.32 -4.21
CA ILE A 224 3.12 -19.10 -3.39
C ILE A 224 1.67 -18.64 -3.20
N LEU A 225 0.87 -18.63 -4.26
CA LEU A 225 -0.55 -18.29 -4.17
C LEU A 225 -1.32 -19.25 -3.25
N GLU A 226 -0.99 -20.56 -3.27
CA GLU A 226 -1.55 -21.53 -2.34
C GLU A 226 -1.17 -21.19 -0.89
N LEU A 227 0.10 -20.89 -0.61
CA LEU A 227 0.58 -20.53 0.72
C LEU A 227 -0.05 -19.22 1.24
N LEU A 228 -0.18 -18.20 0.39
CA LEU A 228 -0.87 -16.96 0.73
C LEU A 228 -2.35 -17.22 1.04
N HIS A 229 -2.99 -18.11 0.29
CA HIS A 229 -4.36 -18.51 0.57
C HIS A 229 -4.48 -19.30 1.89
N GLU A 230 -3.55 -20.23 2.17
CA GLU A 230 -3.51 -20.98 3.44
C GLU A 230 -3.32 -20.05 4.65
N SER A 231 -2.49 -19.01 4.51
CA SER A 231 -2.17 -18.06 5.59
C SER A 231 -3.21 -16.95 5.76
N ALA A 232 -4.11 -16.78 4.80
CA ALA A 232 -5.13 -15.75 4.86
C ALA A 232 -6.13 -16.00 6.02
N PRO A 233 -6.68 -14.95 6.65
CA PRO A 233 -7.75 -15.06 7.62
C PRO A 233 -8.95 -15.89 7.09
N PRO A 234 -9.71 -16.58 7.95
CA PRO A 234 -10.83 -17.41 7.53
C PRO A 234 -11.86 -16.67 6.67
N GLU A 235 -12.12 -15.39 6.98
CA GLU A 235 -13.03 -14.52 6.25
C GLU A 235 -12.54 -14.29 4.81
N ILE A 236 -11.26 -13.99 4.65
CA ILE A 236 -10.64 -13.78 3.33
C ILE A 236 -10.66 -15.08 2.52
N ARG A 237 -10.38 -16.23 3.14
CA ARG A 237 -10.46 -17.53 2.47
C ARG A 237 -11.88 -17.83 1.97
N LEU A 238 -12.87 -17.54 2.80
CA LEU A 238 -14.28 -17.72 2.44
C LEU A 238 -14.69 -16.78 1.29
N ILE A 239 -14.30 -15.51 1.36
CA ILE A 239 -14.56 -14.53 0.28
C ILE A 239 -13.92 -14.99 -1.03
N ASN A 240 -12.68 -15.46 -1.01
CA ASN A 240 -11.98 -15.97 -2.20
C ASN A 240 -12.69 -17.19 -2.82
N GLN A 241 -13.23 -18.11 -1.99
CA GLN A 241 -14.03 -19.23 -2.46
C GLN A 241 -15.34 -18.75 -3.11
N LEU A 242 -16.00 -17.77 -2.50
CA LEU A 242 -17.24 -17.18 -3.00
C LEU A 242 -17.02 -16.45 -4.34
N MET A 243 -15.90 -15.73 -4.46
CA MET A 243 -15.54 -15.02 -5.70
C MET A 243 -15.25 -15.97 -6.87
N LYS A 244 -14.81 -17.20 -6.63
CA LYS A 244 -14.58 -18.22 -7.67
C LYS A 244 -15.85 -19.01 -8.03
N ALA A 245 -16.86 -19.04 -7.16
CA ALA A 245 -18.05 -19.85 -7.33
C ALA A 245 -19.05 -19.27 -8.33
N LYS A 246 -19.88 -20.11 -8.98
CA LYS A 246 -20.94 -19.63 -9.87
C LYS A 246 -22.06 -18.93 -9.07
N TYR A 247 -22.27 -17.66 -9.38
CA TYR A 247 -23.38 -16.88 -8.81
C TYR A 247 -24.70 -17.21 -9.54
N PRO A 248 -25.87 -17.26 -8.88
CA PRO A 248 -26.08 -17.15 -7.42
C PRO A 248 -26.09 -18.51 -6.68
N LYS A 249 -26.24 -19.63 -7.39
CA LYS A 249 -26.43 -20.94 -6.77
C LYS A 249 -25.19 -21.49 -6.06
N GLY A 250 -24.02 -21.35 -6.69
CA GLY A 250 -22.76 -21.81 -6.12
C GLY A 250 -22.38 -21.03 -4.88
N THR A 251 -22.50 -19.70 -4.90
CA THR A 251 -22.23 -18.83 -3.76
C THR A 251 -23.17 -19.13 -2.60
N LYS A 252 -24.47 -19.31 -2.85
CA LYS A 252 -25.44 -19.68 -1.82
C LYS A 252 -25.08 -20.99 -1.12
N LYS A 253 -24.72 -22.03 -1.89
CA LYS A 253 -24.30 -23.32 -1.35
C LYS A 253 -23.05 -23.22 -0.46
N ILE A 254 -22.07 -22.39 -0.83
CA ILE A 254 -20.85 -22.15 -0.04
C ILE A 254 -21.20 -21.42 1.25
N LEU A 255 -22.04 -20.39 1.20
CA LEU A 255 -22.50 -19.66 2.38
C LEU A 255 -23.24 -20.59 3.36
N GLU A 256 -24.15 -21.43 2.86
CA GLU A 256 -24.87 -22.42 3.67
C GLU A 256 -23.92 -23.41 4.35
N LYS A 257 -22.92 -23.91 3.61
CA LYS A 257 -21.93 -24.85 4.15
C LYS A 257 -21.05 -24.23 5.24
N ASN A 258 -20.75 -22.93 5.11
CA ASN A 258 -19.91 -22.19 6.04
C ASN A 258 -20.73 -21.24 6.94
N ALA A 259 -21.95 -21.65 7.25
CA ALA A 259 -22.92 -20.82 7.96
C ALA A 259 -22.34 -20.17 9.23
N THR A 260 -21.55 -20.89 10.02
CA THR A 260 -20.93 -20.38 11.26
C THR A 260 -19.91 -19.26 11.03
N GLN A 261 -19.34 -19.16 9.82
CA GLN A 261 -18.39 -18.10 9.44
C GLN A 261 -19.09 -16.90 8.79
N VAL A 262 -20.39 -17.00 8.50
CA VAL A 262 -21.17 -15.90 7.94
C VAL A 262 -21.65 -15.03 9.09
N THR A 263 -20.81 -14.08 9.48
CA THR A 263 -20.97 -13.17 10.63
C THR A 263 -21.03 -11.71 10.16
N ALA A 264 -21.30 -10.80 11.08
CA ALA A 264 -21.26 -9.36 10.82
C ALA A 264 -19.86 -8.92 10.37
N GLU A 265 -18.80 -9.48 11.00
CA GLU A 265 -17.41 -9.19 10.63
C GLU A 265 -17.11 -9.59 9.17
N LEU A 266 -17.65 -10.73 8.69
CA LEU A 266 -17.50 -11.10 7.28
C LEU A 266 -18.13 -10.05 6.34
N ILE A 267 -19.29 -9.49 6.71
CA ILE A 267 -19.94 -8.43 5.93
C ILE A 267 -19.06 -7.16 5.89
N GLU A 268 -18.48 -6.75 7.03
CA GLU A 268 -17.58 -5.60 7.11
C GLU A 268 -16.32 -5.79 6.24
N VAL A 269 -15.71 -6.98 6.28
CA VAL A 269 -14.58 -7.33 5.42
C VAL A 269 -14.98 -7.27 3.94
N MET A 270 -16.17 -7.76 3.57
CA MET A 270 -16.68 -7.68 2.19
C MET A 270 -16.89 -6.21 1.77
N ASP A 271 -17.44 -5.36 2.64
CA ASP A 271 -17.64 -3.93 2.36
C ASP A 271 -16.29 -3.22 2.18
N PHE A 272 -15.31 -3.47 3.04
CA PHE A 272 -13.96 -2.93 2.92
C PHE A 272 -13.27 -3.37 1.61
N MET A 273 -13.32 -4.67 1.28
CA MET A 273 -12.74 -5.18 0.04
C MET A 273 -13.43 -4.61 -1.20
N THR A 274 -14.76 -4.44 -1.15
CA THR A 274 -15.52 -3.82 -2.25
C THR A 274 -15.09 -2.38 -2.49
N ALA A 275 -14.88 -1.59 -1.43
CA ALA A 275 -14.41 -0.22 -1.52
C ALA A 275 -13.00 -0.15 -2.13
N ASN A 276 -12.09 -1.04 -1.72
CA ASN A 276 -10.74 -1.12 -2.26
C ASN A 276 -10.74 -1.50 -3.75
N LEU A 277 -11.51 -2.53 -4.14
CA LEU A 277 -11.64 -2.96 -5.53
C LEU A 277 -12.15 -1.82 -6.44
N LYS A 278 -13.10 -1.01 -5.96
CA LYS A 278 -13.58 0.18 -6.70
C LYS A 278 -12.49 1.23 -6.86
N ARG A 279 -11.80 1.54 -5.76
CA ARG A 279 -10.70 2.52 -5.78
C ARG A 279 -9.59 2.12 -6.76
N ASP A 280 -9.31 0.81 -6.83
CA ASP A 280 -8.25 0.25 -7.66
C ASP A 280 -8.71 -0.04 -9.11
N GLY A 281 -9.95 0.37 -9.48
CA GLY A 281 -10.51 0.25 -10.83
C GLY A 281 -11.03 -1.14 -11.20
N HIS A 282 -11.16 -2.07 -10.24
CA HIS A 282 -11.66 -3.42 -10.44
C HIS A 282 -13.20 -3.49 -10.30
N GLU A 283 -13.92 -2.72 -11.12
CA GLU A 283 -15.37 -2.50 -10.99
C GLU A 283 -16.19 -3.80 -11.09
N GLU A 284 -15.84 -4.72 -12.00
CA GLU A 284 -16.55 -6.01 -12.16
C GLU A 284 -16.41 -6.88 -10.90
N ALA A 285 -15.21 -6.95 -10.32
CA ALA A 285 -14.96 -7.70 -9.10
C ALA A 285 -15.69 -7.07 -7.91
N ALA A 286 -15.70 -5.74 -7.81
CA ALA A 286 -16.44 -5.01 -6.78
C ALA A 286 -17.95 -5.26 -6.86
N GLN A 287 -18.54 -5.19 -8.05
CA GLN A 287 -19.97 -5.47 -8.26
C GLN A 287 -20.29 -6.93 -7.93
N ARG A 288 -19.42 -7.86 -8.31
CA ARG A 288 -19.58 -9.27 -7.97
C ARG A 288 -19.58 -9.50 -6.46
N LEU A 289 -18.60 -8.93 -5.76
CA LEU A 289 -18.50 -9.05 -4.31
C LEU A 289 -19.69 -8.41 -3.61
N SER A 290 -20.19 -7.25 -4.08
CA SER A 290 -21.41 -6.61 -3.56
C SER A 290 -22.64 -7.51 -3.66
N LYS A 291 -22.82 -8.23 -4.79
CA LYS A 291 -23.93 -9.19 -4.95
C LYS A 291 -23.82 -10.36 -3.95
N ILE A 292 -22.61 -10.86 -3.73
CA ILE A 292 -22.35 -11.96 -2.77
C ILE A 292 -22.59 -11.47 -1.34
N ARG A 293 -22.18 -10.26 -1.03
CA ARG A 293 -22.41 -9.60 0.26
C ARG A 293 -23.90 -9.52 0.60
N ILE A 294 -24.77 -9.19 -0.38
CA ILE A 294 -26.22 -9.17 -0.19
C ILE A 294 -26.73 -10.57 0.19
N GLN A 295 -26.29 -11.63 -0.50
CA GLN A 295 -26.68 -13.01 -0.15
C GLN A 295 -26.24 -13.40 1.27
N ALA A 296 -25.04 -12.99 1.69
CA ALA A 296 -24.52 -13.25 3.03
C ALA A 296 -25.36 -12.51 4.10
N ALA A 297 -25.68 -11.23 3.88
CA ALA A 297 -26.50 -10.42 4.77
C ALA A 297 -27.93 -10.97 4.91
N GLU A 298 -28.55 -11.41 3.82
CA GLU A 298 -29.87 -12.07 3.85
C GLU A 298 -29.87 -13.36 4.67
N MET A 299 -28.76 -14.06 4.69
CA MET A 299 -28.61 -15.29 5.47
C MET A 299 -28.50 -15.01 6.97
N ILE A 300 -27.82 -13.91 7.35
CA ILE A 300 -27.74 -13.46 8.75
C ILE A 300 -29.12 -13.02 9.24
N SER A 301 -29.87 -12.26 8.44
CA SER A 301 -31.19 -11.72 8.83
C SER A 301 -32.27 -12.78 8.97
N LYS A 302 -32.07 -13.99 8.44
CA LYS A 302 -33.01 -15.12 8.55
C LYS A 302 -32.73 -16.06 9.72
N ARG A 303 -31.70 -15.80 10.49
CA ARG A 303 -31.33 -16.52 11.70
C ARG A 303 -31.86 -15.81 12.95
#